data_78535e03b41b57f964e1a378dfa2674f
#
_entry.id   78535e03b41b57f964e1a378dfa2674f
#
_cell.length_a   1.000
_cell.length_b   1.000
_cell.length_c   1.000
_cell.angle_alpha   90.00
_cell.angle_beta   90.00
_cell.angle_gamma   90.00
#
_symmetry.space_group_name_H-M   'P 1'
#
loop_
_entity.id
_entity.type
_entity.pdbx_description
1 polymer ?
#
loop_
_entity_poly.entity_id
_entity_poly.type
_entity_poly.pdbx_seq_one_letter_code
_entity_poly.pdbx_strand_id
1 'polypeptide(L)'
;MSKKTYMLDTNICSFIMRERPDAVLGKLEQAVTNQHRIVVSAITYSEMRFGAANPKASPKVAAMVNAFVERLDAILPWDAAAVDQTTQIRTTLARLGTPIGNNDAAIAGHALAAGCVLVTNNTREFARVPGIDLEDWTQ
;
A
#
# COMPACT_ATOMS: atom_id res chain seq x y z
N MET A 1 -21.88 1.78 -11.21
CA MET A 1 -20.94 1.34 -10.18
C MET A 1 -19.94 2.44 -9.88
N SER A 2 -19.71 2.70 -8.60
CA SER A 2 -18.71 3.69 -8.23
C SER A 2 -17.31 3.10 -8.43
N LYS A 3 -16.39 3.94 -8.88
CA LYS A 3 -14.99 3.56 -9.00
C LYS A 3 -14.32 3.71 -7.66
N LYS A 4 -13.42 2.77 -7.37
CA LYS A 4 -12.59 2.78 -6.16
C LYS A 4 -11.17 3.19 -6.51
N THR A 5 -10.45 3.67 -5.51
CA THR A 5 -9.00 3.82 -5.59
C THR A 5 -8.40 2.81 -4.63
N TYR A 6 -7.58 1.94 -5.16
CA TYR A 6 -6.84 0.94 -4.39
C TYR A 6 -5.43 1.44 -4.14
N MET A 7 -5.06 1.51 -2.87
CA MET A 7 -3.68 1.80 -2.48
C MET A 7 -3.02 0.47 -2.10
N LEU A 8 -1.99 0.09 -2.82
CA LEU A 8 -1.30 -1.18 -2.59
C LEU A 8 -0.21 -0.99 -1.52
N ASP A 9 -0.18 -1.86 -0.50
CA ASP A 9 0.92 -1.82 0.44
C ASP A 9 2.19 -2.44 -0.17
N THR A 10 3.30 -2.33 0.54
CA THR A 10 4.60 -2.73 0.00
C THR A 10 4.67 -4.23 -0.30
N ASN A 11 4.09 -5.07 0.55
CA ASN A 11 4.09 -6.52 0.33
C ASN A 11 3.30 -6.91 -0.91
N ILE A 12 2.14 -6.28 -1.11
CA ILE A 12 1.32 -6.54 -2.32
C ILE A 12 2.08 -6.13 -3.58
N CYS A 13 2.76 -4.98 -3.56
CA CYS A 13 3.62 -4.56 -4.67
C CYS A 13 4.69 -5.61 -4.97
N SER A 14 5.32 -6.14 -3.94
CA SER A 14 6.33 -7.18 -4.07
C SER A 14 5.77 -8.45 -4.70
N PHE A 15 4.56 -8.88 -4.29
CA PHE A 15 3.89 -10.03 -4.89
C PHE A 15 3.63 -9.81 -6.37
N ILE A 16 3.15 -8.62 -6.75
CA ILE A 16 2.88 -8.30 -8.15
C ILE A 16 4.17 -8.33 -8.97
N MET A 17 5.24 -7.73 -8.46
CA MET A 17 6.54 -7.72 -9.14
C MET A 17 7.11 -9.12 -9.31
N ARG A 18 6.87 -10.03 -8.37
CA ARG A 18 7.29 -11.43 -8.45
C ARG A 18 6.31 -12.32 -9.20
N GLU A 19 5.19 -11.75 -9.65
CA GLU A 19 4.14 -12.44 -10.40
C GLU A 19 3.54 -13.63 -9.66
N ARG A 20 3.38 -13.50 -8.34
CA ARG A 20 2.74 -14.53 -7.49
C ARG A 20 2.38 -13.95 -6.12
N PRO A 21 1.35 -14.52 -5.42
CA PRO A 21 0.53 -15.65 -5.90
C PRO A 21 -0.46 -15.23 -6.99
N ASP A 22 -0.98 -16.21 -7.72
CA ASP A 22 -1.91 -15.97 -8.83
C ASP A 22 -3.15 -15.19 -8.39
N ALA A 23 -3.61 -15.40 -7.14
CA ALA A 23 -4.78 -14.69 -6.62
C ALA A 23 -4.58 -13.17 -6.64
N VAL A 24 -3.38 -12.68 -6.29
CA VAL A 24 -3.08 -11.24 -6.32
C VAL A 24 -3.14 -10.72 -7.75
N LEU A 25 -2.53 -11.44 -8.70
CA LEU A 25 -2.53 -11.02 -10.10
C LEU A 25 -3.95 -11.01 -10.67
N GLY A 26 -4.77 -12.00 -10.33
CA GLY A 26 -6.16 -12.06 -10.77
C GLY A 26 -7.00 -10.90 -10.23
N LYS A 27 -6.81 -10.56 -8.96
CA LYS A 27 -7.53 -9.43 -8.35
C LYS A 27 -7.08 -8.11 -8.96
N LEU A 28 -5.79 -7.94 -9.23
CA LEU A 28 -5.26 -6.75 -9.88
C LEU A 28 -5.86 -6.60 -11.28
N GLU A 29 -5.84 -7.67 -12.08
CA GLU A 29 -6.41 -7.67 -13.42
C GLU A 29 -7.89 -7.30 -13.39
N GLN A 30 -8.64 -7.87 -12.45
CA GLN A 30 -10.06 -7.58 -12.27
C GLN A 30 -10.29 -6.10 -11.94
N ALA A 31 -9.49 -5.54 -11.04
CA ALA A 31 -9.60 -4.13 -10.65
C ALA A 31 -9.30 -3.21 -11.85
N VAL A 32 -8.26 -3.53 -12.61
CA VAL A 32 -7.88 -2.74 -13.80
C VAL A 32 -8.97 -2.83 -14.86
N THR A 33 -9.50 -4.03 -15.12
CA THR A 33 -10.58 -4.24 -16.09
C THR A 33 -11.82 -3.44 -15.70
N ASN A 34 -12.12 -3.35 -14.43
CA ASN A 34 -13.25 -2.58 -13.91
C ASN A 34 -12.95 -1.08 -13.80
N GLN A 35 -11.79 -0.65 -14.30
CA GLN A 35 -11.38 0.75 -14.36
C GLN A 35 -11.26 1.40 -12.98
N HIS A 36 -10.92 0.63 -11.95
CA HIS A 36 -10.54 1.18 -10.66
C HIS A 36 -9.14 1.77 -10.74
N ARG A 37 -8.88 2.75 -9.90
CA ARG A 37 -7.59 3.42 -9.86
C ARG A 37 -6.63 2.66 -8.94
N ILE A 38 -5.41 2.44 -9.40
CA ILE A 38 -4.37 1.71 -8.66
C ILE A 38 -3.23 2.65 -8.34
N VAL A 39 -2.99 2.88 -7.05
CA VAL A 39 -1.97 3.82 -6.59
C VAL A 39 -1.11 3.21 -5.49
N VAL A 40 -0.02 3.86 -5.17
CA VAL A 40 0.77 3.60 -3.96
C VAL A 40 1.01 4.91 -3.22
N SER A 41 1.24 4.81 -1.93
CA SER A 41 1.73 5.92 -1.12
C SER A 41 3.19 6.21 -1.44
N ALA A 42 3.60 7.46 -1.32
CA ALA A 42 5.01 7.83 -1.37
C ALA A 42 5.84 7.03 -0.35
N ILE A 43 5.24 6.63 0.79
CA ILE A 43 5.91 5.79 1.79
C ILE A 43 6.25 4.42 1.20
N THR A 44 5.29 3.78 0.53
CA THR A 44 5.51 2.49 -0.15
C THR A 44 6.56 2.64 -1.25
N TYR A 45 6.48 3.70 -2.03
CA TYR A 45 7.46 4.00 -3.07
C TYR A 45 8.87 4.12 -2.48
N SER A 46 9.01 4.82 -1.35
CA SER A 46 10.27 4.95 -0.63
C SER A 46 10.83 3.59 -0.21
N GLU A 47 9.96 2.72 0.34
CA GLU A 47 10.38 1.37 0.75
C GLU A 47 10.88 0.54 -0.44
N MET A 48 10.19 0.61 -1.57
CA MET A 48 10.61 -0.09 -2.78
C MET A 48 11.96 0.42 -3.29
N ARG A 49 12.15 1.74 -3.32
CA ARG A 49 13.43 2.34 -3.76
C ARG A 49 14.57 1.98 -2.81
N PHE A 50 14.32 2.01 -1.51
CA PHE A 50 15.31 1.63 -0.52
C PHE A 50 15.73 0.15 -0.70
N GLY A 51 14.76 -0.73 -0.91
CA GLY A 51 15.05 -2.14 -1.18
C GLY A 51 15.87 -2.34 -2.45
N ALA A 52 15.56 -1.61 -3.51
CA ALA A 52 16.30 -1.69 -4.78
C ALA A 52 17.72 -1.13 -4.67
N ALA A 53 17.94 -0.18 -3.76
CA ALA A 53 19.25 0.46 -3.56
C ALA A 53 20.15 -0.37 -2.64
N ASN A 54 19.65 -1.44 -2.02
CA ASN A 54 20.46 -2.29 -1.14
C ASN A 54 21.63 -2.88 -1.95
N PRO A 55 22.88 -2.78 -1.44
CA PRO A 55 24.05 -3.33 -2.16
C PRO A 55 23.95 -4.81 -2.47
N LYS A 56 23.17 -5.56 -1.69
CA LYS A 56 22.96 -7.00 -1.90
C LYS A 56 21.83 -7.30 -2.89
N ALA A 57 21.07 -6.28 -3.30
CA ALA A 57 19.99 -6.48 -4.27
C ALA A 57 20.55 -6.69 -5.67
N SER A 58 19.93 -7.59 -6.44
CA SER A 58 20.23 -7.74 -7.85
C SER A 58 19.91 -6.44 -8.59
N PRO A 59 20.70 -6.05 -9.62
CA PRO A 59 20.36 -4.90 -10.47
C PRO A 59 18.98 -5.02 -11.11
N LYS A 60 18.46 -6.23 -11.26
CA LYS A 60 17.12 -6.49 -11.80
C LYS A 60 16.02 -5.90 -10.93
N VAL A 61 16.26 -5.75 -9.62
CA VAL A 61 15.25 -5.23 -8.69
C VAL A 61 14.90 -3.78 -9.04
N ALA A 62 15.90 -2.95 -9.30
CA ALA A 62 15.67 -1.55 -9.69
C ALA A 62 14.86 -1.47 -11.00
N ALA A 63 15.16 -2.33 -11.97
CA ALA A 63 14.42 -2.38 -13.23
C ALA A 63 12.98 -2.84 -13.02
N MET A 64 12.75 -3.81 -12.12
CA MET A 64 11.42 -4.29 -11.78
C MET A 64 10.60 -3.19 -11.11
N VAL A 65 11.19 -2.44 -10.19
CA VAL A 65 10.52 -1.31 -9.53
C VAL A 65 10.15 -0.25 -10.55
N ASN A 66 11.06 0.11 -11.45
CA ASN A 66 10.79 1.09 -12.51
C ASN A 66 9.60 0.65 -13.38
N ALA A 67 9.59 -0.59 -13.83
CA ALA A 67 8.52 -1.12 -14.68
C ALA A 67 7.18 -1.15 -13.94
N PHE A 68 7.19 -1.54 -12.66
CA PHE A 68 6.00 -1.58 -11.85
C PHE A 68 5.41 -0.18 -11.65
N VAL A 69 6.24 0.79 -11.31
CA VAL A 69 5.83 2.17 -11.04
C VAL A 69 5.21 2.82 -12.28
N GLU A 70 5.76 2.55 -13.46
CA GLU A 70 5.23 3.09 -14.72
C GLU A 70 3.80 2.63 -15.00
N ARG A 71 3.39 1.47 -14.47
CA ARG A 71 2.04 0.91 -14.67
C ARG A 71 1.01 1.41 -13.66
N LEU A 72 1.45 2.06 -12.59
CA LEU A 72 0.55 2.63 -11.59
C LEU A 72 -0.15 3.87 -12.15
N ASP A 73 -1.36 4.11 -11.67
CA ASP A 73 -2.08 5.35 -12.01
C ASP A 73 -1.44 6.56 -11.33
N ALA A 74 -0.91 6.39 -10.13
CA ALA A 74 -0.21 7.48 -9.43
C ALA A 74 0.63 6.95 -8.26
N ILE A 75 1.64 7.74 -7.91
CA ILE A 75 2.29 7.71 -6.60
C ILE A 75 1.73 8.92 -5.86
N LEU A 76 0.97 8.69 -4.79
CA LEU A 76 0.35 9.80 -4.06
C LEU A 76 1.36 10.45 -3.12
N PRO A 77 1.48 11.78 -3.14
CA PRO A 77 2.36 12.49 -2.19
C PRO A 77 1.80 12.36 -0.78
N TRP A 78 2.69 12.19 0.19
CA TRP A 78 2.32 12.07 1.60
C TRP A 78 2.22 13.48 2.18
N ASP A 79 1.01 14.03 2.20
CA ASP A 79 0.71 15.44 2.50
C ASP A 79 0.26 15.65 3.94
N ALA A 80 -0.16 16.88 4.24
CA ALA A 80 -0.61 17.26 5.60
C ALA A 80 -1.82 16.43 6.05
N ALA A 81 -2.75 16.12 5.14
CA ALA A 81 -3.90 15.29 5.48
C ALA A 81 -3.46 13.88 5.88
N ALA A 82 -2.47 13.32 5.19
CA ALA A 82 -1.89 12.04 5.55
C ALA A 82 -1.21 12.11 6.92
N VAL A 83 -0.48 13.19 7.22
CA VAL A 83 0.14 13.40 8.54
C VAL A 83 -0.93 13.40 9.64
N ASP A 84 -1.99 14.15 9.43
CA ASP A 84 -3.05 14.31 10.46
C ASP A 84 -3.71 12.97 10.77
N GLN A 85 -4.07 12.20 9.74
CA GLN A 85 -4.65 10.88 9.93
C GLN A 85 -3.69 9.91 10.61
N THR A 86 -2.42 9.94 10.22
CA THR A 86 -1.37 9.10 10.80
C THR A 86 -1.20 9.43 12.30
N THR A 87 -1.23 10.72 12.64
CA THR A 87 -1.12 11.16 14.04
C THR A 87 -2.27 10.60 14.87
N GLN A 88 -3.50 10.65 14.36
CA GLN A 88 -4.67 10.11 15.05
C GLN A 88 -4.54 8.60 15.26
N ILE A 89 -4.11 7.86 14.23
CA ILE A 89 -3.90 6.42 14.30
C ILE A 89 -2.89 6.09 15.40
N ARG A 90 -1.72 6.73 15.35
CA ARG A 90 -0.64 6.46 16.31
C ARG A 90 -1.07 6.77 17.74
N THR A 91 -1.77 7.88 17.94
CA THR A 91 -2.28 8.27 19.26
C THR A 91 -3.31 7.28 19.78
N THR A 92 -4.28 6.92 18.94
CA THR A 92 -5.36 5.99 19.32
C THR A 92 -4.80 4.61 19.66
N LEU A 93 -3.94 4.06 18.80
CA LEU A 93 -3.39 2.72 19.02
C LEU A 93 -2.43 2.66 20.20
N ALA A 94 -1.69 3.75 20.46
CA ALA A 94 -0.85 3.84 21.65
C ALA A 94 -1.69 3.79 22.93
N ARG A 95 -2.81 4.51 22.97
CA ARG A 95 -3.72 4.50 24.13
C ARG A 95 -4.31 3.13 24.36
N LEU A 96 -4.59 2.38 23.29
CA LEU A 96 -5.17 1.04 23.38
C LEU A 96 -4.11 -0.03 23.67
N GLY A 97 -2.83 0.34 23.67
CA GLY A 97 -1.73 -0.62 23.87
C GLY A 97 -1.49 -1.54 22.70
N THR A 98 -1.96 -1.16 21.51
CA THR A 98 -1.86 -1.98 20.29
C THR A 98 -1.22 -1.21 19.13
N PRO A 99 0.01 -0.66 19.33
CA PRO A 99 0.65 0.10 18.25
C PRO A 99 0.98 -0.78 17.05
N ILE A 100 1.11 -0.14 15.89
CA ILE A 100 1.60 -0.76 14.66
C ILE A 100 2.88 -0.06 14.23
N GLY A 101 3.61 -0.65 13.28
CA GLY A 101 4.87 -0.06 12.81
C GLY A 101 4.66 1.34 12.23
N ASN A 102 5.71 2.17 12.28
CA ASN A 102 5.62 3.57 11.85
C ASN A 102 5.25 3.71 10.36
N ASN A 103 5.86 2.90 9.49
CA ASN A 103 5.54 2.95 8.07
C ASN A 103 4.12 2.43 7.80
N ASP A 104 3.69 1.40 8.50
CA ASP A 104 2.32 0.89 8.37
C ASP A 104 1.30 1.92 8.83
N ALA A 105 1.57 2.62 9.93
CA ALA A 105 0.72 3.72 10.38
C ALA A 105 0.65 4.84 9.34
N ALA A 106 1.79 5.17 8.71
CA ALA A 106 1.86 6.21 7.68
C ALA A 106 1.07 5.81 6.42
N ILE A 107 1.16 4.55 6.01
CA ILE A 107 0.42 4.04 4.85
C ILE A 107 -1.08 4.01 5.16
N ALA A 108 -1.47 3.53 6.34
CA ALA A 108 -2.88 3.51 6.76
C ALA A 108 -3.47 4.92 6.84
N GLY A 109 -2.73 5.85 7.43
CA GLY A 109 -3.14 7.26 7.52
C GLY A 109 -3.31 7.88 6.13
N HIS A 110 -2.43 7.55 5.22
CA HIS A 110 -2.52 8.02 3.84
C HIS A 110 -3.76 7.46 3.14
N ALA A 111 -4.03 6.16 3.30
CA ALA A 111 -5.21 5.53 2.70
C ALA A 111 -6.49 6.20 3.22
N LEU A 112 -6.60 6.46 4.52
CA LEU A 112 -7.75 7.14 5.10
C LEU A 112 -7.88 8.56 4.56
N ALA A 113 -6.78 9.33 4.52
CA ALA A 113 -6.81 10.70 4.06
C ALA A 113 -7.21 10.82 2.58
N ALA A 114 -6.79 9.87 1.77
CA ALA A 114 -7.05 9.87 0.32
C ALA A 114 -8.33 9.12 -0.07
N GLY A 115 -9.04 8.53 0.89
CA GLY A 115 -10.26 7.78 0.61
C GLY A 115 -10.02 6.50 -0.18
N CYS A 116 -8.90 5.84 0.04
CA CYS A 116 -8.53 4.62 -0.67
C CYS A 116 -8.91 3.37 0.10
N VAL A 117 -9.16 2.29 -0.64
CA VAL A 117 -9.13 0.94 -0.08
C VAL A 117 -7.67 0.54 0.03
N LEU A 118 -7.20 0.13 1.20
CA LEU A 118 -5.83 -0.35 1.38
C LEU A 118 -5.79 -1.86 1.08
N VAL A 119 -4.98 -2.23 0.12
CA VAL A 119 -4.78 -3.64 -0.24
C VAL A 119 -3.55 -4.16 0.48
N THR A 120 -3.74 -5.14 1.34
CA THR A 120 -2.68 -5.69 2.19
C THR A 120 -2.98 -7.15 2.54
N ASN A 121 -1.93 -7.94 2.75
CA ASN A 121 -2.09 -9.27 3.34
C ASN A 121 -1.93 -9.26 4.87
N ASN A 122 -1.55 -8.12 5.45
CA ASN A 122 -1.37 -7.97 6.89
C ASN A 122 -2.64 -7.40 7.54
N THR A 123 -3.77 -8.04 7.27
CA THR A 123 -5.08 -7.57 7.74
C THR A 123 -5.19 -7.56 9.25
N ARG A 124 -4.51 -8.49 9.92
CA ARG A 124 -4.53 -8.56 11.39
C ARG A 124 -4.03 -7.27 12.03
N GLU A 125 -2.95 -6.72 11.52
CA GLU A 125 -2.37 -5.47 12.03
C GLU A 125 -3.19 -4.26 11.62
N PHE A 126 -3.51 -4.15 10.33
CA PHE A 126 -4.24 -2.99 9.82
C PHE A 126 -5.69 -2.92 10.29
N ALA A 127 -6.30 -4.06 10.65
CA ALA A 127 -7.66 -4.05 11.21
C ALA A 127 -7.76 -3.31 12.55
N ARG A 128 -6.64 -3.05 13.21
CA ARG A 128 -6.60 -2.24 14.43
C ARG A 128 -6.93 -0.77 14.16
N VAL A 129 -6.80 -0.32 12.92
CA VAL A 129 -7.00 1.08 12.54
C VAL A 129 -8.48 1.35 12.34
N PRO A 130 -9.10 2.23 13.16
CA PRO A 130 -10.53 2.52 13.04
C PRO A 130 -10.87 3.14 11.69
N GLY A 131 -11.94 2.63 11.07
CA GLY A 131 -12.48 3.20 9.84
C GLY A 131 -11.74 2.88 8.56
N ILE A 132 -10.68 2.07 8.63
CA ILE A 132 -9.92 1.72 7.43
C ILE A 132 -10.68 0.69 6.59
N ASP A 133 -10.63 0.87 5.27
CA ASP A 133 -11.19 -0.04 4.27
C ASP A 133 -10.08 -0.94 3.77
N LEU A 134 -10.20 -2.24 3.99
CA LEU A 134 -9.15 -3.21 3.67
C LEU A 134 -9.64 -4.25 2.65
N GLU A 135 -8.74 -4.68 1.78
CA GLU A 135 -8.92 -5.90 0.98
C GLU A 135 -7.63 -6.70 1.02
N ASP A 136 -7.77 -8.01 1.14
CA ASP A 136 -6.65 -8.94 1.04
C ASP A 136 -6.77 -9.69 -0.30
N TRP A 137 -5.89 -9.36 -1.24
CA TRP A 137 -5.90 -9.95 -2.57
C TRP A 137 -5.22 -11.32 -2.62
N THR A 138 -4.66 -11.78 -1.51
CA THR A 138 -4.06 -13.13 -1.43
C THR A 138 -5.10 -14.22 -1.15
N GLN A 139 -6.32 -13.85 -0.82
CA GLN A 139 -7.41 -14.77 -0.49
C GLN A 139 -8.31 -15.04 -1.69
#